data_18921bcd78b08491ac27e0a6e8476a9c
#
_entry.id   18921bcd78b08491ac27e0a6e8476a9c
#
_cell.length_a   1.000
_cell.length_b   1.000
_cell.length_c   1.000
_cell.angle_alpha   90.00
_cell.angle_beta   90.00
_cell.angle_gamma   90.00
#
_symmetry.space_group_name_H-M   'P 1'
#
loop_
_entity.id
_entity.type
_entity.pdbx_description
1 polymer ?
#
loop_
_entity_poly.entity_id
_entity_poly.type
_entity_poly.pdbx_seq_one_letter_code
_entity_poly.pdbx_strand_id
1 'polypeptide(L)'
;MAEGAQVVAIARDWIGTPYVHQASSQGAGADCLGLIRGVWRTLYGKEPEAAPAYTPDWGECGASELLLAGAMRHLLPVLRDEPLEDGQILLFRMRQGAVAKHLGVVAQAGDAPRFVHAYTHHGVIESPLTTPWRNRIAARFRFP
;
A
#
# COMPACT_ATOMS: atom_id res chain seq x y z
N MET A 1 -7.34 12.76 10.69
CA MET A 1 -6.21 12.03 10.10
C MET A 1 -5.74 10.96 11.08
N ALA A 2 -5.55 9.74 10.60
CA ALA A 2 -5.09 8.65 11.45
C ALA A 2 -3.64 8.88 11.89
N GLU A 3 -3.32 8.48 13.13
CA GLU A 3 -1.95 8.58 13.64
C GLU A 3 -1.04 7.58 12.95
N GLY A 4 0.14 8.02 12.52
CA GLY A 4 1.11 7.18 11.83
C GLY A 4 1.52 5.95 12.64
N ALA A 5 1.76 6.10 13.93
CA ALA A 5 2.14 4.98 14.80
C ALA A 5 1.05 3.91 14.87
N GLN A 6 -0.22 4.31 14.90
CA GLN A 6 -1.34 3.38 14.89
C GLN A 6 -1.41 2.62 13.56
N VAL A 7 -1.27 3.32 12.46
CA VAL A 7 -1.25 2.71 11.11
C VAL A 7 -0.13 1.69 11.01
N VAL A 8 1.06 2.03 11.47
CA VAL A 8 2.23 1.12 11.45
C VAL A 8 1.96 -0.14 12.27
N ALA A 9 1.42 0.03 13.48
CA ALA A 9 1.12 -1.12 14.35
C ALA A 9 0.13 -2.07 13.66
N ILE A 10 -0.94 -1.53 13.07
CA ILE A 10 -1.93 -2.33 12.35
C ILE A 10 -1.28 -3.06 11.16
N ALA A 11 -0.51 -2.35 10.35
CA ALA A 11 0.14 -2.96 9.18
C ALA A 11 1.11 -4.07 9.59
N ARG A 12 1.87 -3.87 10.67
CA ARG A 12 2.81 -4.88 11.17
C ARG A 12 2.12 -6.14 11.68
N ASP A 13 0.89 -6.04 12.16
CA ASP A 13 0.11 -7.21 12.58
C ASP A 13 -0.20 -8.15 11.41
N TRP A 14 -0.11 -7.67 10.18
CA TRP A 14 -0.34 -8.47 8.97
C TRP A 14 0.90 -9.22 8.51
N ILE A 15 2.08 -8.92 9.05
CA ILE A 15 3.33 -9.59 8.65
C ILE A 15 3.19 -11.09 8.87
N GLY A 16 3.58 -11.87 7.86
CA GLY A 16 3.41 -13.32 7.86
C GLY A 16 2.15 -13.81 7.15
N THR A 17 1.21 -12.92 6.82
CA THR A 17 0.05 -13.27 6.02
C THR A 17 0.50 -13.68 4.62
N PRO A 18 0.08 -14.87 4.11
CA PRO A 18 0.47 -15.31 2.79
C PRO A 18 -0.05 -14.38 1.69
N TYR A 19 0.66 -14.32 0.57
CA TYR A 19 0.17 -13.60 -0.59
C TYR A 19 -0.95 -14.39 -1.26
N VAL A 20 -2.14 -13.82 -1.34
CA VAL A 20 -3.29 -14.39 -2.05
C VAL A 20 -3.98 -13.27 -2.83
N HIS A 21 -4.06 -13.45 -4.14
CA HIS A 21 -4.65 -12.45 -5.04
C HIS A 21 -6.10 -12.13 -4.64
N GLN A 22 -6.43 -10.85 -4.57
CA GLN A 22 -7.72 -10.28 -4.18
C GLN A 22 -8.14 -10.54 -2.72
N ALA A 23 -7.32 -11.21 -1.93
CA ALA A 23 -7.65 -11.51 -0.55
C ALA A 23 -7.32 -10.34 0.37
N SER A 24 -8.06 -10.24 1.46
CA SER A 24 -7.84 -9.27 2.53
C SER A 24 -8.30 -9.88 3.86
N SER A 25 -7.60 -10.92 4.31
CA SER A 25 -7.89 -11.64 5.54
C SER A 25 -6.60 -11.86 6.31
N GLN A 26 -6.45 -11.17 7.42
CA GLN A 26 -5.24 -11.20 8.24
C GLN A 26 -4.88 -12.65 8.62
N GLY A 27 -3.64 -13.05 8.35
CA GLY A 27 -3.15 -14.38 8.64
C GLY A 27 -3.52 -15.44 7.60
N ALA A 28 -4.56 -15.22 6.80
CA ALA A 28 -5.03 -16.19 5.80
C ALA A 28 -4.60 -15.84 4.38
N GLY A 29 -4.65 -14.57 4.01
CA GLY A 29 -4.23 -14.16 2.69
C GLY A 29 -4.46 -12.68 2.43
N ALA A 30 -3.54 -12.05 1.71
CA ALA A 30 -3.67 -10.67 1.27
C ALA A 30 -2.80 -10.41 0.05
N ASP A 31 -3.28 -9.56 -0.85
CA ASP A 31 -2.43 -8.89 -1.83
C ASP A 31 -2.15 -7.46 -1.36
N CYS A 32 -1.47 -6.65 -2.19
CA CYS A 32 -1.07 -5.30 -1.77
C CYS A 32 -2.27 -4.41 -1.47
N LEU A 33 -3.31 -4.47 -2.27
CA LEU A 33 -4.56 -3.74 -2.00
C LEU A 33 -5.28 -4.32 -0.79
N GLY A 34 -5.26 -5.64 -0.64
CA GLY A 34 -5.87 -6.33 0.50
C GLY A 34 -5.29 -5.90 1.83
N LEU A 35 -3.98 -5.65 1.89
CA LEU A 35 -3.32 -5.11 3.08
C LEU A 35 -3.90 -3.72 3.42
N ILE A 36 -3.96 -2.83 2.45
CA ILE A 36 -4.49 -1.47 2.66
C ILE A 36 -5.96 -1.52 3.07
N ARG A 37 -6.75 -2.38 2.43
CA ARG A 37 -8.16 -2.58 2.80
C ARG A 37 -8.30 -3.06 4.25
N GLY A 38 -7.44 -3.97 4.67
CA GLY A 38 -7.42 -4.48 6.03
C GLY A 38 -7.08 -3.41 7.06
N VAL A 39 -6.09 -2.58 6.78
CA VAL A 39 -5.76 -1.44 7.63
C VAL A 39 -6.94 -0.47 7.71
N TRP A 40 -7.58 -0.17 6.58
CA TRP A 40 -8.76 0.68 6.55
C TRP A 40 -9.88 0.15 7.45
N ARG A 41 -10.22 -1.14 7.33
CA ARG A 41 -11.28 -1.73 8.16
C ARG A 41 -10.96 -1.67 9.66
N THR A 42 -9.70 -1.84 10.03
CA THR A 42 -9.30 -1.74 11.42
C THR A 42 -9.43 -0.30 11.94
N LEU A 43 -9.11 0.69 11.11
CA LEU A 43 -9.20 2.10 11.48
C LEU A 43 -10.65 2.60 11.53
N TYR A 44 -11.47 2.22 10.56
CA TYR A 44 -12.77 2.85 10.30
C TYR A 44 -13.95 1.90 10.34
N GLY A 45 -13.73 0.61 10.44
CA GLY A 45 -14.78 -0.41 10.54
C GLY A 45 -15.31 -0.90 9.20
N LYS A 46 -15.47 -0.03 8.20
CA LYS A 46 -16.05 -0.38 6.91
C LYS A 46 -15.26 0.22 5.77
N GLU A 47 -15.06 -0.55 4.71
CA GLU A 47 -14.38 -0.04 3.52
C GLU A 47 -15.23 1.02 2.82
N PRO A 48 -14.59 2.04 2.21
CA PRO A 48 -15.33 3.14 1.58
C PRO A 48 -16.05 2.73 0.31
N GLU A 49 -15.54 1.72 -0.39
CA GLU A 49 -16.18 1.14 -1.57
C GLU A 49 -15.73 -0.32 -1.73
N ALA A 50 -16.51 -1.12 -2.44
CA ALA A 50 -16.13 -2.48 -2.77
C ALA A 50 -14.98 -2.46 -3.77
N ALA A 51 -13.95 -3.29 -3.54
CA ALA A 51 -12.89 -3.44 -4.51
C ALA A 51 -13.43 -4.16 -5.75
N PRO A 52 -13.17 -3.66 -6.97
CA PRO A 52 -13.57 -4.36 -8.18
C PRO A 52 -12.75 -5.65 -8.35
N ALA A 53 -13.30 -6.61 -9.09
CA ALA A 53 -12.52 -7.76 -9.50
C ALA A 53 -11.38 -7.30 -10.42
N TYR A 54 -10.18 -7.83 -10.18
CA TYR A 54 -9.00 -7.47 -10.97
C TYR A 54 -8.11 -8.71 -11.17
N THR A 55 -7.27 -8.67 -12.20
CA THR A 55 -6.32 -9.75 -12.49
C THR A 55 -4.96 -9.43 -11.83
N PRO A 56 -4.06 -10.43 -11.66
CA PRO A 56 -2.74 -10.17 -11.09
C PRO A 56 -1.92 -9.12 -11.84
N ASP A 57 -2.17 -8.95 -13.15
CA ASP A 57 -1.49 -7.99 -14.01
C ASP A 57 -2.34 -6.75 -14.29
N TRP A 58 -3.40 -6.54 -13.50
CA TRP A 58 -4.27 -5.38 -13.67
C TRP A 58 -3.48 -4.09 -13.62
N GLY A 59 -3.80 -3.16 -14.51
CA GLY A 59 -3.04 -1.94 -14.61
C GLY A 59 -1.77 -2.06 -15.46
N GLU A 60 -1.35 -3.26 -15.87
CA GLU A 60 -0.24 -3.41 -16.81
C GLU A 60 -0.69 -3.34 -18.26
N CYS A 61 -1.82 -3.96 -18.56
CA CYS A 61 -2.34 -4.08 -19.91
C CYS A 61 -3.43 -3.08 -20.24
N GLY A 62 -3.91 -2.33 -19.28
CA GLY A 62 -4.91 -1.28 -19.49
C GLY A 62 -4.26 0.07 -19.25
N ALA A 63 -4.65 1.08 -19.97
CA ALA A 63 -4.15 2.44 -19.76
C ALA A 63 -4.71 3.09 -18.49
N SER A 64 -5.45 2.36 -17.65
CA SER A 64 -6.21 2.93 -16.55
C SER A 64 -5.46 2.86 -15.23
N GLU A 65 -5.30 4.00 -14.56
CA GLU A 65 -4.68 4.13 -13.24
C GLU A 65 -5.71 3.87 -12.12
N LEU A 66 -6.22 2.65 -12.05
CA LEU A 66 -7.31 2.32 -11.12
C LEU A 66 -6.93 2.51 -9.65
N LEU A 67 -5.73 2.08 -9.25
CA LEU A 67 -5.26 2.26 -7.88
C LEU A 67 -5.06 3.73 -7.53
N LEU A 68 -4.45 4.49 -8.43
CA LEU A 68 -4.24 5.92 -8.21
C LEU A 68 -5.57 6.64 -8.07
N ALA A 69 -6.54 6.35 -8.95
CA ALA A 69 -7.86 6.96 -8.89
C ALA A 69 -8.58 6.64 -7.58
N GLY A 70 -8.53 5.37 -7.14
CA GLY A 70 -9.12 4.97 -5.86
C GLY A 70 -8.47 5.64 -4.67
N ALA A 71 -7.14 5.74 -4.67
CA ALA A 71 -6.39 6.42 -3.62
C ALA A 71 -6.76 7.91 -3.56
N MET A 72 -6.86 8.56 -4.70
CA MET A 72 -7.24 9.98 -4.76
C MET A 72 -8.66 10.23 -4.24
N ARG A 73 -9.56 9.25 -4.36
CA ARG A 73 -10.93 9.39 -3.84
C ARG A 73 -11.01 9.27 -2.32
N HIS A 74 -10.19 8.42 -1.72
CA HIS A 74 -10.41 8.01 -0.33
C HIS A 74 -9.27 8.35 0.64
N LEU A 75 -8.10 8.66 0.13
CA LEU A 75 -6.91 8.94 0.94
C LEU A 75 -6.51 10.41 0.78
N LEU A 76 -5.73 10.91 1.75
CA LEU A 76 -5.22 12.27 1.72
C LEU A 76 -3.87 12.28 0.99
N PRO A 77 -3.74 13.03 -0.13
CA PRO A 77 -2.47 13.07 -0.84
C PRO A 77 -1.38 13.78 -0.03
N VAL A 78 -0.16 13.28 -0.16
CA VAL A 78 1.05 13.89 0.39
C VAL A 78 1.81 14.53 -0.76
N LEU A 79 2.21 15.78 -0.61
CA LEU A 79 2.94 16.50 -1.63
C LEU A 79 4.36 15.92 -1.76
N ARG A 80 4.92 16.03 -2.96
CA ARG A 80 6.23 15.42 -3.26
C ARG A 80 7.35 15.95 -2.36
N ASP A 81 7.31 17.21 -1.98
CA ASP A 81 8.31 17.86 -1.12
C ASP A 81 8.07 17.67 0.37
N GLU A 82 6.94 17.08 0.76
CA GLU A 82 6.70 16.74 2.16
C GLU A 82 7.58 15.54 2.56
N PRO A 83 8.10 15.53 3.80
CA PRO A 83 8.94 14.42 4.25
C PRO A 83 8.19 13.09 4.32
N LEU A 84 8.94 12.01 4.18
CA LEU A 84 8.42 10.68 4.44
C LEU A 84 8.11 10.56 5.92
N GLU A 85 6.95 10.01 6.27
CA GLU A 85 6.53 9.83 7.66
C GLU A 85 5.94 8.44 7.86
N ASP A 86 6.04 7.94 9.10
CA ASP A 86 5.46 6.66 9.49
C ASP A 86 3.95 6.64 9.21
N GLY A 87 3.46 5.54 8.65
CA GLY A 87 2.06 5.35 8.35
C GLY A 87 1.60 5.88 7.00
N GLN A 88 2.46 6.55 6.24
CA GLN A 88 2.11 6.96 4.89
C GLN A 88 1.93 5.72 4.00
N ILE A 89 1.03 5.84 3.03
CA ILE A 89 0.80 4.82 2.01
C ILE A 89 1.65 5.18 0.80
N LEU A 90 2.41 4.21 0.31
CA LEU A 90 3.24 4.33 -0.88
C LEU A 90 2.56 3.62 -2.04
N LEU A 91 2.43 4.32 -3.16
CA LEU A 91 1.91 3.76 -4.40
C LEU A 91 3.06 3.72 -5.40
N PHE A 92 3.35 2.54 -5.92
CA PHE A 92 4.52 2.30 -6.77
C PHE A 92 4.14 1.98 -8.21
N ARG A 93 4.96 2.49 -9.16
CA ARG A 93 5.04 1.96 -10.51
C ARG A 93 6.18 0.96 -10.55
N MET A 94 5.89 -0.29 -10.87
CA MET A 94 6.91 -1.33 -10.85
C MET A 94 7.87 -1.22 -12.05
N ARG A 95 7.44 -0.54 -13.11
CA ARG A 95 8.25 -0.23 -14.28
C ARG A 95 8.01 1.22 -14.70
N GLN A 96 9.03 1.85 -15.27
CA GLN A 96 8.90 3.18 -15.84
C GLN A 96 7.85 3.17 -16.96
N GLY A 97 6.94 4.15 -16.93
CA GLY A 97 5.86 4.27 -17.91
C GLY A 97 4.68 3.33 -17.70
N ALA A 98 4.77 2.38 -16.75
CA ALA A 98 3.65 1.51 -16.41
C ALA A 98 2.69 2.21 -15.44
N VAL A 99 1.45 1.74 -15.36
CA VAL A 99 0.50 2.21 -14.37
C VAL A 99 0.95 1.80 -12.96
N ALA A 100 0.54 2.56 -11.94
CA ALA A 100 0.83 2.24 -10.55
C ALA A 100 0.01 1.02 -10.13
N LYS A 101 0.66 0.00 -9.56
CA LYS A 101 0.01 -1.26 -9.23
C LYS A 101 0.42 -1.89 -7.91
N HIS A 102 1.38 -1.32 -7.19
CA HIS A 102 1.84 -1.87 -5.93
C HIS A 102 1.68 -0.85 -4.81
N LEU A 103 1.32 -1.33 -3.63
CA LEU A 103 1.06 -0.50 -2.46
C LEU A 103 1.88 -1.00 -1.28
N GLY A 104 2.25 -0.07 -0.40
CA GLY A 104 2.89 -0.40 0.87
C GLY A 104 2.60 0.68 1.90
N VAL A 105 3.00 0.40 3.14
CA VAL A 105 2.84 1.32 4.28
C VAL A 105 4.21 1.61 4.87
N VAL A 106 4.56 2.87 5.01
CA VAL A 106 5.81 3.26 5.66
C VAL A 106 5.79 2.82 7.12
N ALA A 107 6.70 1.92 7.48
CA ALA A 107 6.82 1.42 8.85
C ALA A 107 7.81 2.23 9.67
N GLN A 108 8.83 2.77 9.01
CA GLN A 108 9.87 3.58 9.64
C GLN A 108 10.36 4.61 8.62
N ALA A 109 10.22 5.87 8.96
CA ALA A 109 10.82 6.96 8.19
C ALA A 109 12.23 7.25 8.73
N GLY A 110 12.95 8.20 8.11
CA GLY A 110 14.29 8.61 8.56
C GLY A 110 15.38 8.10 7.65
N ASP A 111 16.58 7.91 8.20
CA ASP A 111 17.78 7.61 7.41
C ASP A 111 17.78 6.20 6.82
N ALA A 112 17.13 5.25 7.48
CA ALA A 112 17.01 3.87 7.03
C ALA A 112 15.54 3.49 6.93
N PRO A 113 14.79 4.03 5.95
CA PRO A 113 13.35 3.83 5.89
C PRO A 113 12.99 2.39 5.55
N ARG A 114 11.86 1.94 6.08
CA ARG A 114 11.31 0.60 5.88
C ARG A 114 9.82 0.69 5.59
N PHE A 115 9.29 -0.30 4.89
CA PHE A 115 7.87 -0.34 4.59
C PHE A 115 7.31 -1.77 4.66
N VAL A 116 6.04 -1.87 5.01
CA VAL A 116 5.29 -3.13 5.04
C VAL A 116 4.48 -3.24 3.75
N HIS A 117 4.58 -4.38 3.09
CA HIS A 117 3.82 -4.61 1.86
C HIS A 117 3.57 -6.10 1.64
N ALA A 118 2.50 -6.42 0.93
CA ALA A 118 2.24 -7.79 0.47
C ALA A 118 2.91 -7.98 -0.89
N TYR A 119 3.96 -8.78 -0.92
CA TYR A 119 4.79 -8.97 -2.11
C TYR A 119 4.63 -10.39 -2.65
N THR A 120 4.42 -10.49 -3.95
CA THR A 120 4.21 -11.78 -4.62
C THR A 120 5.33 -12.76 -4.24
N HIS A 121 4.95 -13.99 -3.89
CA HIS A 121 5.83 -15.09 -3.44
C HIS A 121 6.43 -14.89 -2.04
N HIS A 122 6.21 -13.77 -1.39
CA HIS A 122 6.78 -13.47 -0.08
C HIS A 122 5.73 -13.26 1.01
N GLY A 123 4.48 -12.94 0.63
CA GLY A 123 3.46 -12.55 1.59
C GLY A 123 3.68 -11.13 2.12
N VAL A 124 3.09 -10.85 3.26
CA VAL A 124 3.26 -9.55 3.91
C VAL A 124 4.59 -9.56 4.67
N ILE A 125 5.47 -8.66 4.27
CA ILE A 125 6.81 -8.51 4.84
C ILE A 125 7.13 -7.05 5.09
N GLU A 126 8.12 -6.80 5.94
CA GLU A 126 8.70 -5.47 6.09
C GLU A 126 10.06 -5.46 5.38
N SER A 127 10.23 -4.53 4.46
CA SER A 127 11.41 -4.43 3.61
C SER A 127 12.10 -3.08 3.78
N PRO A 128 13.43 -3.01 3.59
CA PRO A 128 14.09 -1.71 3.45
C PRO A 128 13.56 -0.96 2.23
N LEU A 129 13.28 0.33 2.41
CA LEU A 129 12.89 1.20 1.29
C LEU A 129 14.15 1.70 0.60
N THR A 130 14.74 0.82 -0.18
CA THR A 130 16.00 1.08 -0.90
C THR A 130 15.81 2.09 -2.02
N THR A 131 16.91 2.60 -2.56
CA THR A 131 16.86 3.54 -3.68
C THR A 131 16.05 3.02 -4.87
N PRO A 132 16.20 1.76 -5.32
CA PRO A 132 15.34 1.25 -6.39
C PRO A 132 13.85 1.32 -6.07
N TRP A 133 13.46 0.98 -4.83
CA TRP A 133 12.07 1.11 -4.40
C TRP A 133 11.62 2.57 -4.36
N ARG A 134 12.42 3.45 -3.78
CA ARG A 134 12.10 4.88 -3.71
C ARG A 134 11.87 5.48 -5.09
N ASN A 135 12.67 5.08 -6.07
CA ASN A 135 12.55 5.57 -7.44
C ASN A 135 11.27 5.12 -8.14
N ARG A 136 10.60 4.11 -7.60
CA ARG A 136 9.33 3.59 -8.14
C ARG A 136 8.11 4.24 -7.51
N ILE A 137 8.26 5.08 -6.49
CA ILE A 137 7.12 5.76 -5.85
C ILE A 137 6.47 6.71 -6.85
N ALA A 138 5.20 6.47 -7.15
CA ALA A 138 4.39 7.31 -8.03
C ALA A 138 3.65 8.37 -7.22
N ALA A 139 3.18 8.04 -6.03
CA ALA A 139 2.43 8.93 -5.16
C ALA A 139 2.48 8.45 -3.72
N ARG A 140 2.21 9.36 -2.78
CA ARG A 140 2.11 9.06 -1.36
C ARG A 140 0.82 9.61 -0.81
N PHE A 141 0.28 8.91 0.18
CA PHE A 141 -0.99 9.30 0.81
C PHE A 141 -0.93 9.07 2.32
N ARG A 142 -1.92 9.63 3.02
CA ARG A 142 -2.22 9.33 4.42
C ARG A 142 -3.63 8.79 4.52
N PHE A 143 -3.86 7.94 5.51
CA PHE A 143 -5.23 7.61 5.93
C PHE A 143 -5.88 8.87 6.52
N PRO A 144 -7.16 9.13 6.21
CA PRO A 144 -7.85 10.33 6.67
C PRO A 144 -8.09 10.42 8.19
#